data_bb6175427275882e1ec755b94f4c4bf3
#
_entry.id   bb6175427275882e1ec755b94f4c4bf3
#
_cell.length_a   1.000
_cell.length_b   1.000
_cell.length_c   1.000
_cell.angle_alpha   90.00
_cell.angle_beta   90.00
_cell.angle_gamma   90.00
#
_symmetry.space_group_name_H-M   'P 1'
#
loop_
_entity.id
_entity.type
_entity.pdbx_description
1 polymer ?
#
loop_
_entity_poly.entity_id
_entity_poly.type
_entity_poly.pdbx_seq_one_letter_code
_entity_poly.pdbx_strand_id
1 'polypeptide(L)'
;MSTISDAEFSRFQRFIYDAAGITLSAAKKTMLCGRLSKRLQAHGLVSYGDYFALLQSGTNAVEVQTAVDLLTTNETYFFREPKHFDLLRKIAADAGSRAQSFRVWSAACSTGEECYSIAMVLADCLGNSPWEVVGSDISTRVLQRARQGHYPDARAR
;
A
#
# COMPACT_ATOMS: atom_id res chain seq x y z
N MET A 1 -5.70 -16.61 -23.92
CA MET A 1 -5.32 -16.19 -22.56
C MET A 1 -4.82 -17.42 -21.84
N SER A 2 -3.60 -17.42 -21.35
CA SER A 2 -3.10 -18.56 -20.58
C SER A 2 -3.83 -18.63 -19.23
N THR A 3 -4.32 -19.83 -18.90
CA THR A 3 -5.00 -20.09 -17.64
C THR A 3 -3.94 -20.52 -16.63
N ILE A 4 -3.89 -19.86 -15.47
CA ILE A 4 -2.98 -20.24 -14.40
C ILE A 4 -3.43 -21.57 -13.76
N SER A 5 -2.53 -22.52 -13.62
CA SER A 5 -2.77 -23.75 -12.86
C SER A 5 -2.84 -23.51 -11.35
N ASP A 6 -3.38 -24.46 -10.58
CA ASP A 6 -3.42 -24.35 -9.11
C ASP A 6 -2.01 -24.36 -8.52
N ALA A 7 -1.10 -25.13 -9.09
CA ALA A 7 0.30 -25.18 -8.66
C ALA A 7 1.02 -23.83 -8.88
N GLU A 8 0.81 -23.20 -10.03
CA GLU A 8 1.36 -21.86 -10.31
C GLU A 8 0.76 -20.82 -9.36
N PHE A 9 -0.58 -20.84 -9.16
CA PHE A 9 -1.24 -19.93 -8.24
C PHE A 9 -0.69 -20.05 -6.82
N SER A 10 -0.48 -21.29 -6.33
CA SER A 10 0.10 -21.52 -5.00
C SER A 10 1.51 -20.95 -4.85
N ARG A 11 2.32 -20.95 -5.93
CA ARG A 11 3.64 -20.30 -5.92
C ARG A 11 3.51 -18.78 -5.75
N PHE A 12 2.55 -18.14 -6.43
CA PHE A 12 2.30 -16.70 -6.26
C PHE A 12 1.70 -16.36 -4.91
N GLN A 13 0.86 -17.23 -4.33
CA GLN A 13 0.38 -17.07 -2.96
C GLN A 13 1.55 -17.01 -1.98
N ARG A 14 2.49 -17.95 -2.10
CA ARG A 14 3.70 -17.98 -1.26
C ARG A 14 4.59 -16.77 -1.49
N PHE A 15 4.83 -16.42 -2.74
CA PHE A 15 5.63 -15.26 -3.11
C PHE A 15 5.13 -13.96 -2.46
N ILE A 16 3.83 -13.67 -2.59
CA ILE A 16 3.30 -12.43 -2.02
C ILE A 16 3.20 -12.47 -0.49
N TYR A 17 3.02 -13.66 0.08
CA TYR A 17 3.09 -13.83 1.52
C TYR A 17 4.49 -13.57 2.06
N ASP A 18 5.51 -14.15 1.44
CA ASP A 18 6.91 -13.98 1.85
C ASP A 18 7.38 -12.53 1.64
N ALA A 19 6.94 -11.88 0.56
CA ALA A 19 7.32 -10.51 0.24
C ALA A 19 6.57 -9.45 1.05
N ALA A 20 5.29 -9.66 1.38
CA ALA A 20 4.40 -8.62 1.86
C ALA A 20 3.49 -9.05 3.04
N GLY A 21 3.56 -10.29 3.51
CA GLY A 21 2.65 -10.82 4.53
C GLY A 21 1.19 -10.96 4.06
N ILE A 22 0.94 -10.87 2.75
CA ILE A 22 -0.42 -10.86 2.19
C ILE A 22 -0.86 -12.29 1.89
N THR A 23 -1.99 -12.71 2.46
CA THR A 23 -2.64 -13.98 2.14
C THR A 23 -3.65 -13.79 1.02
N LEU A 24 -3.42 -14.44 -0.13
CA LEU A 24 -4.37 -14.48 -1.24
C LEU A 24 -5.26 -15.72 -1.12
N SER A 25 -6.57 -15.51 -1.00
CA SER A 25 -7.54 -16.61 -1.05
C SER A 25 -7.68 -17.17 -2.48
N ALA A 26 -8.19 -18.40 -2.62
CA ALA A 26 -8.44 -19.01 -3.92
C ALA A 26 -9.36 -18.16 -4.83
N ALA A 27 -10.30 -17.42 -4.25
CA ALA A 27 -11.17 -16.47 -4.97
C ALA A 27 -10.42 -15.34 -5.67
N LYS A 28 -9.17 -15.06 -5.28
CA LYS A 28 -8.34 -14.01 -5.90
C LYS A 28 -7.56 -14.47 -7.13
N LYS A 29 -7.71 -15.73 -7.57
CA LYS A 29 -7.02 -16.31 -8.73
C LYS A 29 -7.27 -15.49 -10.02
N THR A 30 -8.53 -15.17 -10.30
CA THR A 30 -8.91 -14.34 -11.47
C THR A 30 -8.31 -12.93 -11.41
N MET A 31 -8.31 -12.31 -10.22
CA MET A 31 -7.70 -11.01 -10.00
C MET A 31 -6.20 -11.04 -10.29
N LEU A 32 -5.48 -12.04 -9.79
CA LEU A 32 -4.06 -12.23 -10.03
C LEU A 32 -3.77 -12.34 -11.53
N CYS A 33 -4.53 -13.19 -12.24
CA CYS A 33 -4.39 -13.34 -13.69
C CYS A 33 -4.58 -12.00 -14.43
N GLY A 34 -5.65 -11.27 -14.10
CA GLY A 34 -5.92 -9.98 -14.74
C GLY A 34 -4.82 -8.94 -14.50
N ARG A 35 -4.26 -8.92 -13.29
CA ARG A 35 -3.20 -7.96 -12.92
C ARG A 35 -1.85 -8.30 -13.55
N LEU A 36 -1.49 -9.59 -13.63
CA LEU A 36 -0.19 -10.02 -14.15
C LEU A 36 -0.17 -10.27 -15.67
N SER A 37 -1.31 -10.41 -16.31
CA SER A 37 -1.39 -10.71 -17.77
C SER A 37 -0.61 -9.71 -18.62
N LYS A 38 -0.68 -8.43 -18.30
CA LYS A 38 0.06 -7.38 -19.02
C LYS A 38 1.58 -7.50 -18.82
N ARG A 39 2.04 -8.07 -17.71
CA ARG A 39 3.46 -8.31 -17.45
C ARG A 39 3.99 -9.47 -18.27
N LEU A 40 3.21 -10.55 -18.37
CA LEU A 40 3.54 -11.66 -19.28
C LEU A 40 3.77 -11.14 -20.70
N GLN A 41 2.82 -10.34 -21.21
CA GLN A 41 2.94 -9.75 -22.56
C GLN A 41 4.16 -8.84 -22.69
N ALA A 42 4.43 -8.00 -21.71
CA ALA A 42 5.58 -7.08 -21.71
C ALA A 42 6.93 -7.81 -21.77
N HIS A 43 7.00 -9.02 -21.22
CA HIS A 43 8.20 -9.86 -21.23
C HIS A 43 8.19 -10.94 -22.31
N GLY A 44 7.17 -10.97 -23.18
CA GLY A 44 7.04 -12.00 -24.23
C GLY A 44 6.84 -13.42 -23.70
N LEU A 45 6.30 -13.55 -22.48
CA LEU A 45 6.10 -14.83 -21.80
C LEU A 45 4.71 -15.39 -22.08
N VAL A 46 4.61 -16.72 -22.16
CA VAL A 46 3.36 -17.40 -22.51
C VAL A 46 2.66 -18.04 -21.31
N SER A 47 3.38 -18.26 -20.20
CA SER A 47 2.83 -18.90 -18.99
C SER A 47 3.13 -18.11 -17.73
N TYR A 48 2.28 -18.29 -16.71
CA TYR A 48 2.52 -17.75 -15.37
C TYR A 48 3.72 -18.42 -14.69
N GLY A 49 4.00 -19.68 -15.04
CA GLY A 49 5.18 -20.40 -14.56
C GLY A 49 6.48 -19.75 -15.03
N ASP A 50 6.57 -19.36 -16.31
CA ASP A 50 7.75 -18.67 -16.86
C ASP A 50 7.93 -17.29 -16.20
N TYR A 51 6.83 -16.56 -15.96
CA TYR A 51 6.89 -15.29 -15.27
C TYR A 51 7.36 -15.46 -13.83
N PHE A 52 6.87 -16.49 -13.15
CA PHE A 52 7.34 -16.81 -11.80
C PHE A 52 8.83 -17.15 -11.77
N ALA A 53 9.33 -17.91 -12.76
CA ALA A 53 10.76 -18.21 -12.88
C ALA A 53 11.59 -16.93 -13.08
N LEU A 54 11.08 -15.97 -13.88
CA LEU A 54 11.70 -14.65 -14.03
C LEU A 54 11.80 -13.91 -12.68
N LEU A 55 10.74 -13.90 -11.90
CA LEU A 55 10.76 -13.26 -10.57
C LEU A 55 11.77 -13.91 -9.61
N GLN A 56 11.92 -15.23 -9.68
CA GLN A 56 12.85 -15.98 -8.82
C GLN A 56 14.30 -15.92 -9.28
N SER A 57 14.59 -15.54 -10.52
CA SER A 57 15.96 -15.51 -11.06
C SER A 57 16.90 -14.54 -10.32
N GLY A 58 16.35 -13.61 -9.53
CA GLY A 58 17.12 -12.59 -8.83
C GLY A 58 17.75 -11.51 -9.72
N THR A 59 17.56 -11.62 -11.05
CA THR A 59 18.18 -10.70 -12.02
C THR A 59 17.39 -9.41 -12.22
N ASN A 60 16.13 -9.36 -11.78
CA ASN A 60 15.23 -8.23 -12.05
C ASN A 60 14.45 -7.79 -10.79
N ALA A 61 15.13 -7.12 -9.87
CA ALA A 61 14.51 -6.60 -8.65
C ALA A 61 13.37 -5.60 -8.93
N VAL A 62 13.44 -4.86 -10.04
CA VAL A 62 12.39 -3.93 -10.46
C VAL A 62 11.11 -4.68 -10.83
N GLU A 63 11.24 -5.82 -11.51
CA GLU A 63 10.07 -6.63 -11.87
C GLU A 63 9.45 -7.31 -10.65
N VAL A 64 10.28 -7.76 -9.70
CA VAL A 64 9.79 -8.28 -8.42
C VAL A 64 8.95 -7.23 -7.70
N GLN A 65 9.45 -5.99 -7.57
CA GLN A 65 8.70 -4.89 -6.97
C GLN A 65 7.41 -4.57 -7.75
N THR A 66 7.47 -4.60 -9.08
CA THR A 66 6.29 -4.39 -9.95
C THR A 66 5.22 -5.45 -9.70
N ALA A 67 5.61 -6.72 -9.54
CA ALA A 67 4.70 -7.81 -9.23
C ALA A 67 4.06 -7.61 -7.84
N VAL A 68 4.82 -7.23 -6.84
CA VAL A 68 4.32 -6.90 -5.49
C VAL A 68 3.32 -5.74 -5.57
N ASP A 69 3.67 -4.64 -6.26
CA ASP A 69 2.79 -3.47 -6.44
C ASP A 69 1.45 -3.83 -7.11
N LEU A 70 1.48 -4.74 -8.06
CA LEU A 70 0.27 -5.19 -8.78
C LEU A 70 -0.60 -6.12 -7.92
N LEU A 71 0.00 -6.92 -7.04
CA LEU A 71 -0.73 -7.89 -6.22
C LEU A 71 -1.24 -7.29 -4.91
N THR A 72 -0.74 -6.14 -4.49
CA THR A 72 -1.26 -5.40 -3.33
C THR A 72 -2.60 -4.73 -3.64
N THR A 73 -3.44 -4.55 -2.62
CA THR A 73 -4.70 -3.81 -2.71
C THR A 73 -4.55 -2.52 -1.92
N ASN A 74 -4.69 -1.39 -2.60
CA ASN A 74 -4.39 -0.06 -2.05
C ASN A 74 -5.67 0.79 -1.95
N GLU A 75 -6.68 0.29 -1.25
CA GLU A 75 -7.90 1.04 -1.00
C GLU A 75 -7.67 2.06 0.12
N THR A 76 -7.83 3.34 -0.20
CA THR A 76 -7.68 4.43 0.77
C THR A 76 -8.50 5.65 0.33
N TYR A 77 -8.93 6.45 1.32
CA TYR A 77 -9.58 7.75 1.14
C TYR A 77 -9.37 8.58 2.42
N PHE A 78 -9.58 9.90 2.30
CA PHE A 78 -9.42 10.81 3.42
C PHE A 78 -10.39 10.46 4.57
N PHE A 79 -9.88 10.49 5.78
CA PHE A 79 -10.62 10.19 7.02
C PHE A 79 -11.31 8.83 7.02
N ARG A 80 -10.76 7.84 6.31
CA ARG A 80 -11.21 6.45 6.41
C ARG A 80 -11.14 5.98 7.86
N GLU A 81 -12.20 5.28 8.33
CA GLU A 81 -12.34 4.85 9.72
C GLU A 81 -12.39 6.04 10.71
N PRO A 82 -13.41 6.90 10.64
CA PRO A 82 -13.47 8.17 11.38
C PRO A 82 -13.24 8.02 12.89
N LYS A 83 -13.62 6.90 13.49
CA LYS A 83 -13.38 6.61 14.91
C LYS A 83 -11.90 6.61 15.29
N HIS A 84 -11.00 6.25 14.37
CA HIS A 84 -9.57 6.31 14.60
C HIS A 84 -9.09 7.77 14.75
N PHE A 85 -9.64 8.67 13.97
CA PHE A 85 -9.34 10.10 14.06
C PHE A 85 -9.94 10.74 15.29
N ASP A 86 -11.10 10.30 15.79
CA ASP A 86 -11.65 10.72 17.07
C ASP A 86 -10.73 10.34 18.24
N LEU A 87 -10.17 9.12 18.21
CA LEU A 87 -9.18 8.68 19.19
C LEU A 87 -7.89 9.49 19.07
N LEU A 88 -7.39 9.71 17.84
CA LEU A 88 -6.19 10.51 17.59
C LEU A 88 -6.33 11.92 18.17
N ARG A 89 -7.48 12.60 17.96
CA ARG A 89 -7.75 13.93 18.54
C ARG A 89 -7.61 13.95 20.06
N LYS A 90 -8.17 12.96 20.75
CA LYS A 90 -8.09 12.85 22.21
C LYS A 90 -6.66 12.70 22.70
N ILE A 91 -5.88 11.79 22.07
CA ILE A 91 -4.49 11.52 22.46
C ILE A 91 -3.61 12.74 22.14
N ALA A 92 -3.80 13.37 20.98
CA ALA A 92 -3.04 14.56 20.59
C ALA A 92 -3.32 15.75 21.53
N ALA A 93 -4.57 16.00 21.89
CA ALA A 93 -4.94 17.07 22.82
C ALA A 93 -4.29 16.88 24.21
N ASP A 94 -4.26 15.64 24.71
CA ASP A 94 -3.58 15.32 25.98
C ASP A 94 -2.06 15.57 25.90
N ALA A 95 -1.41 15.16 24.80
CA ALA A 95 0.02 15.44 24.58
C ALA A 95 0.29 16.95 24.45
N GLY A 96 -0.55 17.68 23.74
CA GLY A 96 -0.45 19.14 23.60
C GLY A 96 -0.55 19.86 24.95
N SER A 97 -1.45 19.42 25.84
CA SER A 97 -1.59 19.99 27.22
C SER A 97 -0.32 19.80 28.05
N ARG A 98 0.51 18.80 27.73
CA ARG A 98 1.78 18.51 28.40
C ARG A 98 3.00 19.09 27.69
N ALA A 99 2.82 19.86 26.61
CA ALA A 99 3.88 20.40 25.76
C ALA A 99 4.85 19.32 25.24
N GLN A 100 4.35 18.12 24.97
CA GLN A 100 5.12 17.01 24.44
C GLN A 100 5.11 16.99 22.93
N SER A 101 6.24 16.60 22.30
CA SER A 101 6.25 16.31 20.87
C SER A 101 5.40 15.09 20.57
N PHE A 102 4.69 15.11 19.44
CA PHE A 102 3.78 14.04 19.06
C PHE A 102 4.19 13.42 17.72
N ARG A 103 4.35 12.09 17.68
CA ARG A 103 4.75 11.36 16.48
C ARG A 103 3.74 10.28 16.16
N VAL A 104 3.36 10.18 14.89
CA VAL A 104 2.41 9.18 14.39
C VAL A 104 3.03 8.42 13.22
N TRP A 105 2.87 7.12 13.24
CA TRP A 105 3.23 6.25 12.13
C TRP A 105 1.98 5.68 11.47
N SER A 106 1.80 5.98 10.18
CA SER A 106 0.82 5.35 9.30
C SER A 106 1.49 4.15 8.62
N ALA A 107 1.27 2.96 9.14
CA ALA A 107 1.74 1.71 8.57
C ALA A 107 0.81 1.28 7.43
N ALA A 108 1.33 1.06 6.21
CA ALA A 108 0.56 0.85 4.99
C ALA A 108 -0.24 2.10 4.57
N CYS A 109 0.44 3.24 4.44
CA CYS A 109 -0.15 4.55 4.16
C CYS A 109 -0.75 4.71 2.76
N SER A 110 -0.57 3.73 1.88
CA SER A 110 -1.06 3.75 0.50
C SER A 110 -0.66 5.03 -0.25
N THR A 111 -1.59 5.68 -0.90
CA THR A 111 -1.37 6.94 -1.64
C THR A 111 -1.37 8.19 -0.76
N GLY A 112 -1.32 8.02 0.57
CA GLY A 112 -1.03 9.09 1.53
C GLY A 112 -2.23 9.75 2.17
N GLU A 113 -3.47 9.44 1.77
CA GLU A 113 -4.68 10.07 2.30
C GLU A 113 -4.76 9.97 3.82
N GLU A 114 -4.34 8.84 4.41
CA GLU A 114 -4.29 8.68 5.86
C GLU A 114 -3.25 9.61 6.50
N CYS A 115 -2.03 9.68 5.94
CA CYS A 115 -0.99 10.56 6.47
C CYS A 115 -1.43 12.02 6.47
N TYR A 116 -2.06 12.49 5.39
CA TYR A 116 -2.54 13.87 5.30
C TYR A 116 -3.75 14.10 6.21
N SER A 117 -4.66 13.12 6.36
CA SER A 117 -5.74 13.20 7.33
C SER A 117 -5.22 13.32 8.76
N ILE A 118 -4.20 12.53 9.12
CA ILE A 118 -3.51 12.64 10.40
C ILE A 118 -2.89 14.03 10.57
N ALA A 119 -2.15 14.51 9.57
CA ALA A 119 -1.51 15.83 9.61
C ALA A 119 -2.53 16.96 9.83
N MET A 120 -3.69 16.92 9.14
CA MET A 120 -4.77 17.89 9.36
C MET A 120 -5.29 17.87 10.80
N VAL A 121 -5.50 16.67 11.37
CA VAL A 121 -5.93 16.52 12.77
C VAL A 121 -4.88 17.07 13.74
N LEU A 122 -3.59 16.76 13.51
CA LEU A 122 -2.53 17.23 14.42
C LEU A 122 -2.33 18.74 14.33
N ALA A 123 -2.40 19.33 13.15
CA ALA A 123 -2.34 20.77 12.96
C ALA A 123 -3.47 21.49 13.70
N ASP A 124 -4.68 20.92 13.69
CA ASP A 124 -5.85 21.46 14.40
C ASP A 124 -5.72 21.33 15.93
N CYS A 125 -5.23 20.18 16.42
CA CYS A 125 -5.18 19.88 17.84
C CYS A 125 -3.95 20.43 18.57
N LEU A 126 -2.79 20.49 17.90
CA LEU A 126 -1.49 20.77 18.53
C LEU A 126 -0.99 22.19 18.28
N GLY A 127 -1.56 22.91 17.31
CA GLY A 127 -1.16 24.28 16.98
C GLY A 127 0.35 24.37 16.72
N ASN A 128 1.07 25.09 17.61
CA ASN A 128 2.53 25.31 17.49
C ASN A 128 3.37 24.22 18.18
N SER A 129 2.78 23.21 18.80
CA SER A 129 3.54 22.11 19.39
C SER A 129 4.17 21.26 18.28
N PRO A 130 5.39 20.73 18.46
CA PRO A 130 6.05 19.94 17.43
C PRO A 130 5.38 18.57 17.23
N TRP A 131 5.09 18.24 15.99
CA TRP A 131 4.58 16.93 15.61
C TRP A 131 5.19 16.41 14.31
N GLU A 132 5.15 15.12 14.11
CA GLU A 132 5.66 14.44 12.92
C GLU A 132 4.71 13.29 12.52
N VAL A 133 4.50 13.14 11.22
CA VAL A 133 3.81 11.97 10.63
C VAL A 133 4.76 11.25 9.71
N VAL A 134 4.93 9.96 9.95
CA VAL A 134 5.72 9.06 9.09
C VAL A 134 4.78 8.06 8.44
N GLY A 135 4.83 7.97 7.11
CA GLY A 135 4.10 6.96 6.34
C GLY A 135 5.05 5.92 5.76
N SER A 136 4.63 4.67 5.79
CA SER A 136 5.31 3.57 5.08
C SER A 136 4.31 2.71 4.31
N ASP A 137 4.76 2.14 3.19
CA ASP A 137 3.99 1.18 2.40
C ASP A 137 4.95 0.24 1.68
N ILE A 138 4.51 -0.96 1.38
CA ILE A 138 5.32 -1.93 0.61
C ILE A 138 5.32 -1.59 -0.89
N SER A 139 4.28 -0.91 -1.37
CA SER A 139 4.16 -0.47 -2.76
C SER A 139 4.90 0.84 -2.98
N THR A 140 6.00 0.78 -3.72
CA THR A 140 6.78 1.98 -4.07
C THR A 140 5.99 2.94 -4.94
N ARG A 141 5.08 2.42 -5.77
CA ARG A 141 4.22 3.21 -6.64
C ARG A 141 3.26 4.11 -5.86
N VAL A 142 2.65 3.60 -4.78
CA VAL A 142 1.74 4.42 -3.97
C VAL A 142 2.50 5.46 -3.15
N LEU A 143 3.71 5.13 -2.66
CA LEU A 143 4.57 6.09 -1.96
C LEU A 143 4.99 7.26 -2.84
N GLN A 144 5.22 7.03 -4.14
CA GLN A 144 5.49 8.14 -5.08
C GLN A 144 4.31 9.11 -5.17
N ARG A 145 3.08 8.60 -5.20
CA ARG A 145 1.85 9.42 -5.18
C ARG A 145 1.68 10.15 -3.84
N ALA A 146 1.90 9.45 -2.74
CA ALA A 146 1.84 10.04 -1.41
C ALA A 146 2.80 11.24 -1.28
N ARG A 147 4.03 11.12 -1.80
CA ARG A 147 5.02 12.21 -1.82
C ARG A 147 4.62 13.39 -2.69
N GLN A 148 3.90 13.17 -3.78
CA GLN A 148 3.40 14.25 -4.63
C GLN A 148 2.35 15.11 -3.92
N GLY A 149 1.56 14.51 -3.02
CA GLY A 149 0.54 15.20 -2.24
C GLY A 149 -0.56 15.87 -3.08
N HIS A 150 -0.77 15.39 -4.32
CA HIS A 150 -1.75 15.94 -5.23
C HIS A 150 -2.96 15.03 -5.37
N TYR A 151 -4.13 15.54 -4.97
CA TYR A 151 -5.38 14.79 -5.00
C TYR A 151 -6.44 15.56 -5.79
N PRO A 152 -7.19 14.89 -6.71
CA PRO A 152 -8.33 15.51 -7.37
C PRO A 152 -9.41 15.89 -6.37
N ASP A 153 -10.14 16.99 -6.61
CA ASP A 153 -11.22 17.49 -5.73
C ASP A 153 -12.26 16.43 -5.37
N ALA A 154 -12.56 15.51 -6.29
CA ALA A 154 -13.49 14.41 -6.04
C ALA A 154 -13.00 13.40 -4.97
N ARG A 155 -11.70 13.39 -4.65
CA ARG A 155 -11.11 12.55 -3.60
C ARG A 155 -10.93 13.27 -2.27
N ALA A 156 -10.98 14.58 -2.28
CA ALA A 156 -10.80 15.43 -1.10
C ALA A 156 -12.12 15.77 -0.38
N ARG A 157 -13.24 15.19 -0.86
CA ARG A 157 -14.58 15.41 -0.29
C ARG A 157 -15.02 14.23 0.56
#